data_167a853c232d1a81c296fd613bfcc7e5
#
_entry.id   167a853c232d1a81c296fd613bfcc7e5
#
_cell.length_a   1.000
_cell.length_b   1.000
_cell.length_c   1.000
_cell.angle_alpha   90.00
_cell.angle_beta   90.00
_cell.angle_gamma   90.00
#
_symmetry.space_group_name_H-M   'P 1'
#
loop_
_entity.id
_entity.type
_entity.pdbx_description
1 polymer ?
#
loop_
_entity_poly.entity_id
_entity_poly.type
_entity_poly.pdbx_seq_one_letter_code
_entity_poly.pdbx_strand_id
1 'polypeptide(L)'
;MENQVTQLLKAMVKPDYTACSYAFMQNGKIVCADAIGVIDKIKNQPITTDCTFNVCSISKIYCTVCVMQLVDEGLIQLEDKVADILPEFTMKDARYKDITVRMCLDHSSGLPGTQWKHFSVSTTSKFDYYSEVLNYLSNSTLKADPGTYSTYCNDGFTLAEMVVSKVRNMPYEDVLKKYITEKIGANSTNTTYTINSDYPLVSEGKKPKEYFPIQGAGGITTSMIDLCKFGQIFLEPNSIISEKSKALMAKSWGTTFLESDLGAIDFGLGWDLVRHHDPDYDFGDGVLAKGGNSMFFSSRLIIISKYNAVLALSETHDCGLDVPTTLMRLFNTYLEPNTYPDYSGIYAHAFGLQKITTIKSSMVVQDKTEKGWIMSDLLNYADGKWTNEKGNQIFFEGDYLLKTTRNRTVAFAQKAKKQELNSVWKSRLNKKYIVCDTTYYDIVTNQMLCSVEFNMTEDTLSLIVHGNKSEPVVSEFPIEVIDDTHAQSYLNTPCNGSRDRIEPYFEDGKLYCASYTYICEDDIEPYNSQLFEKENKVYKINNTLEVLPTICENHRILVLDSNGDLYYDSMDVEEYKPIEAGFIILV
;
A
#
# COMPACT_ATOMS: atom_id res chain seq x y z
N MET A 1 -20.90 -10.21 9.39
CA MET A 1 -20.59 -9.78 8.00
C MET A 1 -19.54 -8.70 8.09
N GLU A 2 -18.47 -8.81 7.32
CA GLU A 2 -17.44 -7.82 7.23
C GLU A 2 -17.99 -6.51 6.65
N ASN A 3 -17.54 -5.37 7.18
CA ASN A 3 -17.98 -4.06 6.72
C ASN A 3 -17.54 -3.84 5.26
N GLN A 4 -18.45 -3.35 4.40
CA GLN A 4 -18.14 -3.06 2.98
C GLN A 4 -16.96 -2.09 2.80
N VAL A 5 -16.79 -1.13 3.71
CA VAL A 5 -15.65 -0.20 3.70
C VAL A 5 -14.34 -0.96 3.90
N THR A 6 -14.30 -1.90 4.87
CA THR A 6 -13.13 -2.77 5.08
C THR A 6 -12.87 -3.69 3.91
N GLN A 7 -13.92 -4.22 3.26
CA GLN A 7 -13.76 -5.05 2.06
C GLN A 7 -13.14 -4.25 0.90
N LEU A 8 -13.57 -3.00 0.71
CA LEU A 8 -12.97 -2.11 -0.28
C LEU A 8 -11.49 -1.85 0.03
N LEU A 9 -11.17 -1.52 1.28
CA LEU A 9 -9.79 -1.31 1.70
C LEU A 9 -8.91 -2.54 1.43
N LYS A 10 -9.39 -3.74 1.79
CA LYS A 10 -8.67 -5.01 1.51
C LYS A 10 -8.43 -5.27 0.03
N ALA A 11 -9.35 -4.86 -0.84
CA ALA A 11 -9.18 -5.01 -2.27
C ALA A 11 -8.15 -4.03 -2.86
N MET A 12 -7.89 -2.90 -2.18
CA MET A 12 -6.97 -1.86 -2.65
C MET A 12 -5.52 -2.07 -2.20
N VAL A 13 -5.28 -2.72 -1.05
CA VAL A 13 -3.92 -2.94 -0.53
C VAL A 13 -3.14 -3.93 -1.40
N LYS A 14 -1.82 -3.75 -1.49
CA LYS A 14 -0.91 -4.70 -2.16
C LYS A 14 -0.87 -6.04 -1.41
N PRO A 15 -0.55 -7.15 -2.09
CA PRO A 15 -0.26 -8.40 -1.39
C PRO A 15 0.94 -8.23 -0.46
N ASP A 16 1.00 -9.05 0.59
CA ASP A 16 2.09 -9.03 1.58
C ASP A 16 2.28 -7.68 2.30
N TYR A 17 1.19 -6.91 2.48
CA TYR A 17 1.18 -5.69 3.28
C TYR A 17 1.36 -5.99 4.78
N THR A 18 1.81 -4.99 5.56
CA THR A 18 1.93 -5.14 7.02
C THR A 18 0.65 -4.72 7.72
N ALA A 19 0.28 -3.45 7.69
CA ALA A 19 -0.88 -2.95 8.42
C ALA A 19 -1.49 -1.67 7.86
N CYS A 20 -2.81 -1.59 7.97
CA CYS A 20 -3.57 -0.37 7.72
C CYS A 20 -4.71 -0.27 8.72
N SER A 21 -5.03 0.95 9.18
CA SER A 21 -6.19 1.21 10.06
C SER A 21 -6.88 2.51 9.66
N TYR A 22 -8.19 2.54 9.80
CA TYR A 22 -9.00 3.75 9.57
C TYR A 22 -10.08 3.91 10.65
N ALA A 23 -10.54 5.14 10.82
CA ALA A 23 -11.70 5.45 11.64
C ALA A 23 -12.47 6.66 11.05
N PHE A 24 -13.79 6.57 11.10
CA PHE A 24 -14.72 7.66 10.79
C PHE A 24 -15.51 8.01 12.05
N MET A 25 -15.46 9.28 12.42
CA MET A 25 -16.30 9.83 13.47
C MET A 25 -17.31 10.77 12.83
N GLN A 26 -18.57 10.68 13.23
CA GLN A 26 -19.62 11.58 12.78
C GLN A 26 -20.49 11.95 13.96
N ASN A 27 -20.80 13.25 14.11
CA ASN A 27 -21.57 13.77 15.23
C ASN A 27 -21.02 13.33 16.61
N GLY A 28 -19.70 13.35 16.77
CA GLY A 28 -18.99 12.98 18.00
C GLY A 28 -18.96 11.47 18.32
N LYS A 29 -19.37 10.60 17.38
CA LYS A 29 -19.38 9.14 17.57
C LYS A 29 -18.60 8.43 16.48
N ILE A 30 -17.84 7.42 16.86
CA ILE A 30 -17.21 6.51 15.90
C ILE A 30 -18.34 5.72 15.22
N VAL A 31 -18.48 5.90 13.92
CA VAL A 31 -19.52 5.25 13.08
C VAL A 31 -18.97 4.11 12.24
N CYS A 32 -17.67 4.13 11.95
CA CYS A 32 -16.98 3.08 11.22
C CYS A 32 -15.49 3.11 11.60
N ALA A 33 -14.92 1.98 11.96
CA ALA A 33 -13.50 1.84 12.20
C ALA A 33 -13.08 0.38 12.01
N ASP A 34 -11.89 0.16 11.49
CA ASP A 34 -11.30 -1.18 11.40
C ASP A 34 -9.77 -1.12 11.25
N ALA A 35 -9.13 -2.29 11.36
CA ALA A 35 -7.71 -2.46 11.16
C ALA A 35 -7.46 -3.80 10.45
N ILE A 36 -6.57 -3.79 9.46
CA ILE A 36 -6.22 -4.96 8.66
C ILE A 36 -4.71 -5.20 8.67
N GLY A 37 -4.31 -6.47 8.72
CA GLY A 37 -2.91 -6.88 8.75
C GLY A 37 -2.40 -7.26 10.14
N VAL A 38 -1.11 -7.02 10.39
CA VAL A 38 -0.40 -7.45 11.60
C VAL A 38 0.39 -6.30 12.22
N ILE A 39 0.76 -6.42 13.51
CA ILE A 39 1.58 -5.41 14.19
C ILE A 39 2.97 -5.33 13.57
N ASP A 40 3.58 -6.48 13.33
CA ASP A 40 4.77 -6.65 12.50
C ASP A 40 4.80 -8.07 11.88
N LYS A 41 5.48 -8.23 10.76
CA LYS A 41 5.53 -9.52 10.05
C LYS A 41 6.33 -10.60 10.78
N ILE A 42 7.20 -10.22 11.71
CA ILE A 42 8.00 -11.17 12.50
C ILE A 42 7.11 -11.80 13.57
N LYS A 43 6.34 -10.97 14.28
CA LYS A 43 5.47 -11.43 15.36
C LYS A 43 4.18 -12.08 14.85
N ASN A 44 3.77 -11.74 13.62
CA ASN A 44 2.51 -12.19 13.00
C ASN A 44 1.28 -12.04 13.93
N GLN A 45 1.30 -11.03 14.80
CA GLN A 45 0.21 -10.74 15.72
C GLN A 45 -0.81 -9.85 15.01
N PRO A 46 -2.09 -10.22 14.98
CA PRO A 46 -3.13 -9.41 14.35
C PRO A 46 -3.17 -7.99 14.92
N ILE A 47 -3.38 -7.02 14.04
CA ILE A 47 -3.62 -5.63 14.43
C ILE A 47 -5.05 -5.45 14.93
N THR A 48 -5.24 -4.47 15.82
CA THR A 48 -6.54 -4.01 16.27
C THR A 48 -6.67 -2.50 16.07
N THR A 49 -7.89 -1.96 16.20
CA THR A 49 -8.14 -0.52 16.13
C THR A 49 -7.47 0.29 17.23
N ASP A 50 -6.99 -0.37 18.29
CA ASP A 50 -6.26 0.26 19.39
C ASP A 50 -4.74 0.36 19.13
N CYS A 51 -4.23 -0.34 18.11
CA CYS A 51 -2.82 -0.23 17.73
C CYS A 51 -2.50 1.19 17.24
N THR A 52 -1.28 1.63 17.53
CA THR A 52 -0.83 2.98 17.22
C THR A 52 0.10 3.01 16.02
N PHE A 53 -0.04 4.05 15.23
CA PHE A 53 0.83 4.39 14.12
C PHE A 53 1.59 5.67 14.43
N ASN A 54 2.80 5.80 13.91
CA ASN A 54 3.46 7.10 13.87
C ASN A 54 2.76 7.97 12.81
N VAL A 55 2.03 8.98 13.26
CA VAL A 55 1.27 9.88 12.36
C VAL A 55 2.11 11.05 11.85
N CYS A 56 3.40 11.03 12.13
CA CYS A 56 4.41 11.96 11.62
C CYS A 56 3.91 13.43 11.64
N SER A 57 3.87 14.09 10.51
CA SER A 57 3.56 15.54 10.41
C SER A 57 2.14 15.93 10.85
N ILE A 58 1.23 15.00 11.11
CA ILE A 58 -0.04 15.33 11.80
C ILE A 58 0.25 15.86 13.22
N SER A 59 1.41 15.51 13.80
CA SER A 59 1.92 16.08 15.07
C SER A 59 1.90 17.61 15.10
N LYS A 60 2.05 18.26 13.94
CA LYS A 60 2.04 19.72 13.82
C LYS A 60 0.72 20.35 14.27
N ILE A 61 -0.40 19.65 14.05
CA ILE A 61 -1.71 20.13 14.52
C ILE A 61 -1.76 20.09 16.05
N TYR A 62 -1.26 19.03 16.68
CA TYR A 62 -1.17 18.95 18.14
C TYR A 62 -0.29 20.07 18.72
N CYS A 63 0.86 20.34 18.10
CA CYS A 63 1.73 21.44 18.48
C CYS A 63 1.03 22.80 18.35
N THR A 64 0.33 23.02 17.23
CA THR A 64 -0.42 24.24 17.01
C THR A 64 -1.53 24.41 18.05
N VAL A 65 -2.25 23.36 18.41
CA VAL A 65 -3.27 23.40 19.48
C VAL A 65 -2.65 23.81 20.80
N CYS A 66 -1.46 23.27 21.17
CA CYS A 66 -0.75 23.70 22.38
C CYS A 66 -0.37 25.20 22.34
N VAL A 67 0.09 25.70 21.19
CA VAL A 67 0.38 27.14 21.00
C VAL A 67 -0.89 27.97 21.13
N MET A 68 -1.99 27.56 20.49
CA MET A 68 -3.26 28.29 20.54
C MET A 68 -3.88 28.31 21.94
N GLN A 69 -3.65 27.29 22.77
CA GLN A 69 -4.03 27.33 24.18
C GLN A 69 -3.25 28.40 24.94
N LEU A 70 -1.96 28.58 24.66
CA LEU A 70 -1.18 29.70 25.25
C LEU A 70 -1.72 31.06 24.80
N VAL A 71 -2.15 31.16 23.53
CA VAL A 71 -2.76 32.40 23.00
C VAL A 71 -4.13 32.68 23.67
N ASP A 72 -4.96 31.63 23.84
CA ASP A 72 -6.27 31.76 24.50
C ASP A 72 -6.14 32.17 25.96
N GLU A 73 -5.09 31.72 26.64
CA GLU A 73 -4.76 32.08 28.02
C GLU A 73 -4.06 33.43 28.16
N GLY A 74 -3.72 34.07 27.04
CA GLY A 74 -3.04 35.38 27.03
C GLY A 74 -1.57 35.32 27.46
N LEU A 75 -0.94 34.14 27.44
CA LEU A 75 0.45 33.94 27.83
C LEU A 75 1.42 34.32 26.71
N ILE A 76 1.00 34.22 25.44
CA ILE A 76 1.71 34.69 24.25
C ILE A 76 0.72 35.24 23.23
N GLN A 77 1.26 35.93 22.22
CA GLN A 77 0.55 36.31 21.00
C GLN A 77 1.17 35.63 19.78
N LEU A 78 0.38 35.43 18.73
CA LEU A 78 0.87 34.81 17.47
C LEU A 78 1.99 35.65 16.82
N GLU A 79 1.99 36.97 17.03
CA GLU A 79 2.99 37.90 16.47
C GLU A 79 4.18 38.14 17.43
N ASP A 80 4.24 37.46 18.58
CA ASP A 80 5.43 37.54 19.44
C ASP A 80 6.63 36.94 18.71
N LYS A 81 7.79 37.56 18.92
CA LYS A 81 9.04 37.12 18.29
C LYS A 81 9.59 35.88 18.99
N VAL A 82 9.91 34.86 18.21
CA VAL A 82 10.47 33.61 18.75
C VAL A 82 11.75 33.88 19.51
N ALA A 83 12.62 34.76 19.02
CA ALA A 83 13.88 35.11 19.68
C ALA A 83 13.72 35.80 21.03
N ASP A 84 12.59 36.48 21.30
CA ASP A 84 12.30 37.10 22.59
C ASP A 84 11.87 36.03 23.63
N ILE A 85 11.19 34.98 23.19
CA ILE A 85 10.75 33.88 24.05
C ILE A 85 11.88 32.87 24.25
N LEU A 86 12.66 32.59 23.19
CA LEU A 86 13.79 31.65 23.15
C LEU A 86 15.09 32.41 22.89
N PRO A 87 15.70 33.06 23.89
CA PRO A 87 16.95 33.82 23.68
C PRO A 87 18.14 32.96 23.23
N GLU A 88 18.06 31.63 23.41
CA GLU A 88 19.01 30.65 22.89
C GLU A 88 18.90 30.45 21.38
N PHE A 89 17.80 30.83 20.74
CA PHE A 89 17.62 30.80 19.29
C PHE A 89 18.35 31.96 18.64
N THR A 90 19.37 31.68 17.86
CA THR A 90 20.18 32.65 17.12
C THR A 90 20.48 32.15 15.70
N MET A 91 20.77 33.08 14.78
CA MET A 91 21.20 32.77 13.42
C MET A 91 22.31 33.75 12.97
N LYS A 92 23.07 33.39 11.93
CA LYS A 92 24.01 34.32 11.27
C LYS A 92 23.31 35.48 10.57
N ASP A 93 22.06 35.29 10.17
CA ASP A 93 21.24 36.27 9.48
C ASP A 93 20.38 37.06 10.48
N ALA A 94 20.64 38.35 10.66
CA ALA A 94 19.99 39.15 11.66
C ALA A 94 18.45 39.25 11.54
N ARG A 95 17.91 38.92 10.36
CA ARG A 95 16.44 38.92 10.12
C ARG A 95 15.71 37.83 10.93
N TYR A 96 16.42 36.83 11.51
CA TYR A 96 15.80 35.82 12.37
C TYR A 96 15.03 36.45 13.54
N LYS A 97 15.41 37.67 13.97
CA LYS A 97 14.74 38.39 15.05
C LYS A 97 13.31 38.80 14.68
N ASP A 98 12.97 38.80 13.39
CA ASP A 98 11.64 39.12 12.91
C ASP A 98 10.70 37.93 12.78
N ILE A 99 11.21 36.72 13.00
CA ILE A 99 10.40 35.47 12.97
C ILE A 99 9.42 35.50 14.15
N THR A 100 8.12 35.38 13.84
CA THR A 100 7.05 35.29 14.84
C THR A 100 6.62 33.83 15.06
N VAL A 101 5.93 33.57 16.19
CA VAL A 101 5.33 32.27 16.49
C VAL A 101 4.40 31.84 15.35
N ARG A 102 3.57 32.73 14.83
CA ARG A 102 2.70 32.43 13.66
C ARG A 102 3.47 31.94 12.45
N MET A 103 4.58 32.59 12.12
CA MET A 103 5.39 32.24 10.95
C MET A 103 6.00 30.82 11.04
N CYS A 104 6.18 30.30 12.25
CA CYS A 104 6.56 28.91 12.45
C CYS A 104 5.42 27.94 12.13
N LEU A 105 4.16 28.32 12.38
CA LEU A 105 2.97 27.48 12.24
C LEU A 105 2.37 27.49 10.81
N ASP A 106 2.56 28.59 10.06
CA ASP A 106 2.09 28.75 8.68
C ASP A 106 3.20 28.55 7.62
N HIS A 107 4.37 28.08 8.07
CA HIS A 107 5.53 27.81 7.22
C HIS A 107 6.14 29.06 6.53
N SER A 108 5.85 30.28 7.00
CA SER A 108 6.37 31.52 6.40
C SER A 108 7.61 32.11 7.12
N SER A 109 8.25 31.34 8.00
CA SER A 109 9.38 31.81 8.82
C SER A 109 10.63 32.18 8.02
N GLY A 110 10.78 31.71 6.78
CA GLY A 110 11.99 31.87 5.99
C GLY A 110 13.18 31.01 6.45
N LEU A 111 13.01 30.13 7.44
CA LEU A 111 14.01 29.21 7.94
C LEU A 111 14.54 28.28 6.82
N PRO A 112 15.79 27.78 6.90
CA PRO A 112 16.40 26.98 5.83
C PRO A 112 15.67 25.66 5.54
N GLY A 113 14.93 25.09 6.52
CA GLY A 113 14.12 23.90 6.26
C GLY A 113 14.11 22.92 7.41
N THR A 114 14.78 21.80 7.25
CA THR A 114 14.81 20.69 8.22
C THR A 114 16.25 20.32 8.54
N GLN A 115 16.58 20.29 9.83
CA GLN A 115 17.79 19.63 10.31
C GLN A 115 17.57 18.12 10.28
N TRP A 116 18.24 17.41 9.35
CA TRP A 116 17.97 16.00 9.07
C TRP A 116 18.73 15.03 9.97
N LYS A 117 19.84 15.46 10.59
CA LYS A 117 20.61 14.58 11.46
C LYS A 117 19.79 14.25 12.72
N HIS A 118 19.63 12.97 13.01
CA HIS A 118 18.82 12.44 14.09
C HIS A 118 17.31 12.84 14.04
N PHE A 119 16.85 13.32 12.88
CA PHE A 119 15.43 13.63 12.67
C PHE A 119 14.52 12.41 12.90
N SER A 120 14.96 11.24 12.41
CA SER A 120 14.36 9.93 12.66
C SER A 120 15.47 8.96 13.07
N VAL A 121 15.23 8.17 14.11
CA VAL A 121 16.21 7.25 14.69
C VAL A 121 15.60 5.89 14.97
N SER A 122 16.42 4.85 15.06
CA SER A 122 15.99 3.47 15.31
C SER A 122 16.04 3.05 16.78
N THR A 123 16.22 3.99 17.69
CA THR A 123 16.38 3.74 19.13
C THR A 123 15.53 4.68 19.96
N THR A 124 15.10 4.22 21.12
CA THR A 124 14.42 5.03 22.15
C THR A 124 15.38 5.86 23.00
N SER A 125 16.71 5.78 22.76
CA SER A 125 17.66 6.65 23.43
C SER A 125 17.35 8.10 23.11
N LYS A 126 17.23 8.94 24.14
CA LYS A 126 16.91 10.36 23.96
C LYS A 126 18.12 11.08 23.35
N PHE A 127 17.87 11.83 22.29
CA PHE A 127 18.80 12.78 21.69
C PHE A 127 18.42 14.18 22.15
N ASP A 128 19.41 15.01 22.40
CA ASP A 128 19.18 16.45 22.63
C ASP A 128 18.99 17.17 21.29
N TYR A 129 17.88 16.84 20.64
CA TYR A 129 17.56 17.36 19.31
C TYR A 129 17.38 18.89 19.31
N TYR A 130 16.92 19.47 20.42
CA TYR A 130 16.79 20.92 20.53
C TYR A 130 18.15 21.61 20.38
N SER A 131 19.16 21.15 21.14
CA SER A 131 20.52 21.69 21.01
C SER A 131 21.08 21.48 19.60
N GLU A 132 20.80 20.35 18.95
CA GLU A 132 21.23 20.10 17.57
C GLU A 132 20.58 21.06 16.57
N VAL A 133 19.27 21.32 16.66
CA VAL A 133 18.54 22.27 15.82
C VAL A 133 19.05 23.70 16.08
N LEU A 134 19.20 24.12 17.33
CA LEU A 134 19.70 25.46 17.67
C LEU A 134 21.13 25.66 17.15
N ASN A 135 22.00 24.66 17.27
CA ASN A 135 23.37 24.72 16.70
C ASN A 135 23.35 24.78 15.17
N TYR A 136 22.48 24.01 14.51
CA TYR A 136 22.30 24.09 13.07
C TYR A 136 21.82 25.47 12.62
N LEU A 137 20.79 26.02 13.27
CA LEU A 137 20.22 27.33 12.96
C LEU A 137 21.23 28.47 13.23
N SER A 138 21.99 28.40 14.33
CA SER A 138 23.02 29.41 14.66
C SER A 138 24.09 29.56 13.58
N ASN A 139 24.29 28.52 12.78
CA ASN A 139 25.23 28.50 11.66
C ASN A 139 24.58 28.73 10.29
N SER A 140 23.26 28.92 10.26
CA SER A 140 22.46 29.05 9.04
C SER A 140 22.07 30.51 8.74
N THR A 141 21.57 30.73 7.51
CA THR A 141 20.96 31.98 7.06
C THR A 141 19.53 31.69 6.61
N LEU A 142 18.69 32.73 6.57
CA LEU A 142 17.32 32.62 6.06
C LEU A 142 17.31 32.47 4.54
N LYS A 143 16.40 31.63 4.02
CA LYS A 143 16.17 31.50 2.57
C LYS A 143 15.27 32.60 2.00
N ALA A 144 14.52 33.30 2.86
CA ALA A 144 13.64 34.41 2.50
C ALA A 144 13.43 35.35 3.68
N ASP A 145 12.93 36.56 3.42
CA ASP A 145 12.47 37.44 4.49
C ASP A 145 11.29 36.81 5.24
N PRO A 146 11.27 36.83 6.58
CA PRO A 146 10.18 36.27 7.35
C PRO A 146 8.82 36.84 6.91
N GLY A 147 7.83 35.97 6.69
CA GLY A 147 6.48 36.35 6.31
C GLY A 147 6.26 36.59 4.81
N THR A 148 7.27 36.43 3.94
CA THR A 148 7.12 36.72 2.49
C THR A 148 6.42 35.60 1.73
N TYR A 149 6.71 34.36 2.01
CA TYR A 149 6.01 33.19 1.43
C TYR A 149 6.13 31.96 2.31
N SER A 150 5.20 31.03 2.14
CA SER A 150 5.16 29.79 2.89
C SER A 150 5.91 28.68 2.16
N THR A 151 6.85 28.04 2.84
CA THR A 151 7.55 26.84 2.38
C THR A 151 7.70 25.88 3.53
N TYR A 152 7.21 24.66 3.35
CA TYR A 152 7.18 23.65 4.40
C TYR A 152 8.49 23.56 5.20
N CYS A 153 8.40 23.67 6.54
CA CYS A 153 9.55 23.75 7.42
C CYS A 153 9.29 23.01 8.73
N ASN A 154 10.03 21.93 9.00
CA ASN A 154 9.92 21.19 10.25
C ASN A 154 10.55 21.94 11.42
N ASP A 155 11.68 22.63 11.21
CA ASP A 155 12.40 23.34 12.28
C ASP A 155 11.58 24.48 12.87
N GLY A 156 10.66 25.08 12.09
CA GLY A 156 9.69 26.03 12.60
C GLY A 156 8.79 25.40 13.68
N PHE A 157 8.36 24.16 13.48
CA PHE A 157 7.57 23.43 14.48
C PHE A 157 8.40 22.93 15.66
N THR A 158 9.70 22.66 15.46
CA THR A 158 10.61 22.41 16.58
C THR A 158 10.75 23.65 17.47
N LEU A 159 10.90 24.85 16.87
CA LEU A 159 10.90 26.10 17.65
C LEU A 159 9.55 26.36 18.35
N ALA A 160 8.43 26.09 17.68
CA ALA A 160 7.10 26.22 18.30
C ALA A 160 6.92 25.26 19.49
N GLU A 161 7.39 24.02 19.39
CA GLU A 161 7.44 23.04 20.47
C GLU A 161 8.29 23.54 21.65
N MET A 162 9.46 24.13 21.38
CA MET A 162 10.33 24.74 22.40
C MET A 162 9.64 25.93 23.06
N VAL A 163 8.92 26.78 22.32
CA VAL A 163 8.11 27.89 22.87
C VAL A 163 7.07 27.34 23.83
N VAL A 164 6.34 26.29 23.44
CA VAL A 164 5.33 25.63 24.30
C VAL A 164 5.96 25.13 25.59
N SER A 165 7.06 24.39 25.50
CA SER A 165 7.77 23.83 26.66
C SER A 165 8.30 24.92 27.59
N LYS A 166 8.86 25.99 27.02
CA LYS A 166 9.40 27.15 27.76
C LYS A 166 8.32 27.88 28.54
N VAL A 167 7.22 28.23 27.88
CA VAL A 167 6.12 29.02 28.48
C VAL A 167 5.38 28.21 29.55
N ARG A 168 5.16 26.90 29.28
CA ARG A 168 4.55 25.97 30.26
C ARG A 168 5.51 25.55 31.37
N ASN A 169 6.80 25.77 31.22
CA ASN A 169 7.86 25.30 32.11
C ASN A 169 7.75 23.79 32.39
N MET A 170 7.53 22.99 31.33
CA MET A 170 7.45 21.52 31.40
C MET A 170 7.80 20.88 30.05
N PRO A 171 8.25 19.60 30.04
CA PRO A 171 8.50 18.89 28.80
C PRO A 171 7.26 18.84 27.88
N TYR A 172 7.46 18.89 26.57
CA TYR A 172 6.36 18.92 25.59
C TYR A 172 5.45 17.68 25.71
N GLU A 173 6.01 16.49 25.97
CA GLU A 173 5.24 15.27 26.20
C GLU A 173 4.25 15.40 27.36
N ASP A 174 4.62 16.10 28.43
CA ASP A 174 3.75 16.37 29.58
C ASP A 174 2.69 17.41 29.26
N VAL A 175 3.04 18.42 28.44
CA VAL A 175 2.06 19.38 27.91
C VAL A 175 1.02 18.68 27.07
N LEU A 176 1.45 17.85 26.10
CA LEU A 176 0.57 17.06 25.25
C LEU A 176 -0.41 16.23 26.08
N LYS A 177 0.12 15.51 27.06
CA LYS A 177 -0.68 14.65 27.95
C LYS A 177 -1.69 15.45 28.74
N LYS A 178 -1.24 16.45 29.50
CA LYS A 178 -2.06 17.22 30.43
C LYS A 178 -3.11 18.09 29.75
N TYR A 179 -2.75 18.72 28.62
CA TYR A 179 -3.57 19.77 28.01
C TYR A 179 -4.35 19.30 26.79
N ILE A 180 -4.00 18.11 26.23
CA ILE A 180 -4.73 17.54 25.09
C ILE A 180 -5.25 16.17 25.41
N THR A 181 -4.38 15.12 25.53
CA THR A 181 -4.85 13.73 25.47
C THR A 181 -5.73 13.33 26.64
N GLU A 182 -5.42 13.76 27.86
CA GLU A 182 -6.28 13.54 29.03
C GLU A 182 -7.61 14.30 28.94
N LYS A 183 -7.63 15.48 28.29
CA LYS A 183 -8.84 16.29 28.17
C LYS A 183 -9.87 15.71 27.20
N ILE A 184 -9.39 15.04 26.14
CA ILE A 184 -10.24 14.46 25.10
C ILE A 184 -10.39 12.94 25.21
N GLY A 185 -9.78 12.31 26.21
CA GLY A 185 -9.82 10.87 26.39
C GLY A 185 -9.09 10.07 25.29
N ALA A 186 -8.03 10.66 24.71
CA ALA A 186 -7.20 10.01 23.68
C ALA A 186 -6.04 9.23 24.33
N ASN A 187 -6.37 8.09 24.93
CA ASN A 187 -5.47 7.34 25.81
C ASN A 187 -4.34 6.61 25.07
N SER A 188 -4.51 6.32 23.77
CA SER A 188 -3.50 5.69 22.92
C SER A 188 -2.51 6.70 22.31
N THR A 189 -2.80 8.02 22.45
CA THR A 189 -1.97 9.08 21.87
C THR A 189 -0.78 9.38 22.78
N ASN A 190 0.42 9.22 22.25
CA ASN A 190 1.68 9.45 22.96
C ASN A 190 2.72 10.06 22.02
N THR A 191 3.91 10.39 22.55
CA THR A 191 5.07 10.65 21.72
C THR A 191 5.80 9.34 21.40
N THR A 192 6.64 9.32 20.37
CA THR A 192 7.39 8.12 19.97
C THR A 192 8.33 7.61 21.08
N TYR A 193 8.72 8.45 22.06
CA TYR A 193 9.56 8.06 23.19
C TYR A 193 8.79 7.60 24.44
N THR A 194 7.52 7.90 24.51
CA THR A 194 6.65 7.57 25.65
C THR A 194 5.55 6.59 25.23
N ILE A 195 5.89 5.63 24.38
CA ILE A 195 4.95 4.61 23.88
C ILE A 195 4.37 3.84 25.06
N ASN A 196 3.04 3.86 25.17
CA ASN A 196 2.33 3.03 26.13
C ASN A 196 2.40 1.55 25.67
N SER A 197 2.81 0.66 26.58
CA SER A 197 2.88 -0.79 26.30
C SER A 197 1.50 -1.41 26.02
N ASP A 198 0.42 -0.77 26.47
CA ASP A 198 -0.96 -1.24 26.25
C ASP A 198 -1.44 -0.99 24.82
N TYR A 199 -0.77 -0.10 24.08
CA TYR A 199 -1.06 0.24 22.69
C TYR A 199 0.18 -0.03 21.84
N PRO A 200 0.30 -1.23 21.25
CA PRO A 200 1.49 -1.59 20.49
C PRO A 200 1.67 -0.70 19.28
N LEU A 201 2.90 -0.22 19.10
CA LEU A 201 3.30 0.52 17.88
C LEU A 201 3.47 -0.45 16.73
N VAL A 202 2.74 -0.19 15.65
CA VAL A 202 2.89 -0.90 14.39
C VAL A 202 4.28 -0.64 13.80
N SER A 203 4.81 -1.62 13.08
CA SER A 203 6.12 -1.51 12.43
C SER A 203 6.09 -2.18 11.07
N GLU A 204 6.65 -1.54 10.05
CA GLU A 204 6.66 -2.04 8.68
C GLU A 204 7.65 -3.21 8.51
N GLY A 205 7.12 -4.41 8.38
CA GLY A 205 7.88 -5.61 8.03
C GLY A 205 9.05 -5.91 8.97
N LYS A 206 10.25 -6.13 8.41
CA LYS A 206 11.50 -6.38 9.13
C LYS A 206 12.33 -5.12 9.37
N LYS A 207 11.82 -3.94 9.02
CA LYS A 207 12.53 -2.68 9.17
C LYS A 207 12.62 -2.29 10.66
N PRO A 208 13.65 -1.52 11.06
CA PRO A 208 13.75 -1.03 12.41
C PRO A 208 12.57 -0.11 12.73
N LYS A 209 12.14 -0.09 13.99
CA LYS A 209 11.15 0.88 14.44
C LYS A 209 11.68 2.29 14.31
N GLU A 210 10.80 3.21 13.96
CA GLU A 210 11.10 4.61 13.72
C GLU A 210 10.65 5.46 14.92
N TYR A 211 11.56 6.28 15.43
CA TYR A 211 11.31 7.19 16.52
C TYR A 211 11.74 8.61 16.13
N PHE A 212 10.95 9.60 16.53
CA PHE A 212 11.23 11.00 16.23
C PHE A 212 11.51 11.79 17.50
N PRO A 213 12.72 12.35 17.66
CA PRO A 213 13.02 13.30 18.74
C PRO A 213 12.22 14.61 18.64
N ILE A 214 11.81 14.98 17.43
CA ILE A 214 10.99 16.16 17.14
C ILE A 214 9.51 15.86 17.37
N GLN A 215 9.05 16.02 18.55
CA GLN A 215 7.71 15.57 18.94
C GLN A 215 6.59 16.39 18.28
N GLY A 216 6.67 17.73 18.33
CA GLY A 216 5.68 18.61 17.76
C GLY A 216 5.69 18.70 16.23
N ALA A 217 6.81 18.40 15.59
CA ALA A 217 6.90 18.38 14.13
C ALA A 217 6.55 17.00 13.52
N GLY A 218 6.78 15.87 14.27
CA GLY A 218 6.63 14.55 13.66
C GLY A 218 6.57 13.36 14.62
N GLY A 219 6.63 13.54 15.92
CA GLY A 219 6.87 12.45 16.87
C GLY A 219 5.65 11.92 17.63
N ILE A 220 4.43 12.15 17.15
CA ILE A 220 3.23 11.62 17.81
C ILE A 220 2.85 10.26 17.21
N THR A 221 2.49 9.34 18.11
CA THR A 221 1.86 8.05 17.82
C THR A 221 0.44 8.05 18.34
N THR A 222 -0.50 7.50 17.57
CA THR A 222 -1.90 7.44 17.98
C THR A 222 -2.66 6.34 17.22
N SER A 223 -3.77 5.87 17.77
CA SER A 223 -4.73 5.06 17.01
C SER A 223 -5.63 5.97 16.17
N MET A 224 -6.24 5.40 15.12
CA MET A 224 -7.13 6.18 14.25
C MET A 224 -8.39 6.64 14.99
N ILE A 225 -8.86 5.88 15.97
CA ILE A 225 -9.96 6.29 16.85
C ILE A 225 -9.59 7.53 17.68
N ASP A 226 -8.42 7.53 18.31
CA ASP A 226 -7.98 8.67 19.11
C ASP A 226 -7.61 9.88 18.24
N LEU A 227 -7.12 9.65 17.02
CA LEU A 227 -6.92 10.71 16.05
C LEU A 227 -8.26 11.36 15.64
N CYS A 228 -9.34 10.57 15.52
CA CYS A 228 -10.68 11.12 15.31
C CYS A 228 -11.18 11.94 16.51
N LYS A 229 -10.94 11.47 17.76
CA LYS A 229 -11.27 12.28 18.95
C LYS A 229 -10.52 13.62 18.98
N PHE A 230 -9.25 13.61 18.57
CA PHE A 230 -8.49 14.85 18.43
C PHE A 230 -9.07 15.76 17.35
N GLY A 231 -9.41 15.23 16.18
CA GLY A 231 -10.04 16.01 15.11
C GLY A 231 -11.39 16.59 15.50
N GLN A 232 -12.15 15.92 16.37
CA GLN A 232 -13.46 16.36 16.84
C GLN A 232 -13.41 17.70 17.59
N ILE A 233 -12.27 18.07 18.21
CA ILE A 233 -12.13 19.37 18.89
C ILE A 233 -12.40 20.57 17.99
N PHE A 234 -12.19 20.42 16.67
CA PHE A 234 -12.43 21.49 15.69
C PHE A 234 -13.91 21.64 15.29
N LEU A 235 -14.73 20.64 15.60
CA LEU A 235 -16.17 20.62 15.32
C LEU A 235 -17.03 20.88 16.56
N GLU A 236 -16.50 20.61 17.76
CA GLU A 236 -17.20 20.84 19.03
C GLU A 236 -17.07 22.27 19.50
N PRO A 237 -18.17 22.97 19.83
CA PRO A 237 -18.11 24.32 20.40
C PRO A 237 -17.31 24.33 21.72
N ASN A 238 -16.45 25.35 21.88
CA ASN A 238 -15.72 25.62 23.13
C ASN A 238 -15.02 24.38 23.73
N SER A 239 -14.34 23.60 22.90
CA SER A 239 -13.60 22.42 23.35
C SER A 239 -12.33 22.81 24.14
N ILE A 240 -11.17 22.27 23.80
CA ILE A 240 -9.89 22.60 24.47
C ILE A 240 -9.20 23.86 23.91
N ILE A 241 -9.73 24.48 22.85
CA ILE A 241 -9.34 25.79 22.28
C ILE A 241 -10.60 26.59 21.94
N SER A 242 -10.46 27.94 21.94
CA SER A 242 -11.55 28.84 21.65
C SER A 242 -12.00 28.80 20.19
N GLU A 243 -13.24 29.24 19.91
CA GLU A 243 -13.73 29.40 18.53
C GLU A 243 -12.88 30.40 17.73
N LYS A 244 -12.34 31.42 18.38
CA LYS A 244 -11.39 32.34 17.75
C LYS A 244 -10.13 31.62 17.30
N SER A 245 -9.58 30.78 18.14
CA SER A 245 -8.37 30.00 17.82
C SER A 245 -8.63 29.01 16.71
N LYS A 246 -9.78 28.30 16.70
CA LYS A 246 -10.17 27.43 15.58
C LYS A 246 -10.27 28.20 14.26
N ALA A 247 -10.91 29.35 14.27
CA ALA A 247 -11.04 30.21 13.10
C ALA A 247 -9.67 30.68 12.58
N LEU A 248 -8.74 31.02 13.48
CA LEU A 248 -7.37 31.41 13.12
C LEU A 248 -6.60 30.22 12.52
N MET A 249 -6.77 29.01 13.07
CA MET A 249 -6.14 27.81 12.52
C MET A 249 -6.69 27.44 11.13
N ALA A 250 -7.98 27.65 10.90
CA ALA A 250 -8.67 27.34 9.64
C ALA A 250 -8.55 28.47 8.59
N LYS A 251 -7.94 29.62 8.94
CA LYS A 251 -7.70 30.72 7.99
C LYS A 251 -6.53 30.34 7.07
N SER A 252 -6.68 30.63 5.78
CA SER A 252 -5.56 30.63 4.84
C SER A 252 -4.56 31.74 5.20
N TRP A 253 -3.35 31.30 5.57
CA TRP A 253 -2.23 32.19 5.89
C TRP A 253 -1.12 32.10 4.84
N GLY A 254 -1.07 30.98 4.11
CA GLY A 254 -0.02 30.70 3.16
C GLY A 254 -0.02 31.73 2.01
N THR A 255 1.15 32.29 1.75
CA THR A 255 1.41 33.05 0.54
C THR A 255 2.34 32.23 -0.34
N THR A 256 1.92 31.93 -1.57
CA THR A 256 2.74 31.26 -2.58
C THR A 256 3.00 32.23 -3.73
N PHE A 257 4.24 32.28 -4.23
CA PHE A 257 4.57 33.12 -5.40
C PHE A 257 4.14 32.51 -6.72
N LEU A 258 4.03 31.19 -6.75
CA LEU A 258 3.73 30.44 -7.96
C LEU A 258 2.65 29.41 -7.64
N GLU A 259 1.65 29.34 -8.50
CA GLU A 259 0.82 28.14 -8.60
C GLU A 259 1.73 27.00 -9.03
N SER A 260 1.81 25.95 -8.22
CA SER A 260 2.57 24.76 -8.60
C SER A 260 1.64 23.76 -9.28
N ASP A 261 2.19 22.94 -10.18
CA ASP A 261 1.47 21.82 -10.80
C ASP A 261 0.98 20.76 -9.78
N LEU A 262 1.43 20.88 -8.52
CA LEU A 262 0.99 20.05 -7.39
C LEU A 262 -0.31 20.55 -6.72
N GLY A 263 -0.96 21.56 -7.30
CA GLY A 263 -2.13 22.22 -6.74
C GLY A 263 -1.77 23.35 -5.75
N ALA A 264 -2.72 24.21 -5.48
CA ALA A 264 -2.56 25.27 -4.50
C ALA A 264 -2.49 24.66 -3.09
N ILE A 265 -1.31 24.72 -2.45
CA ILE A 265 -1.17 24.45 -1.02
C ILE A 265 -1.71 25.67 -0.29
N ASP A 266 -2.77 25.49 0.49
CA ASP A 266 -3.42 26.58 1.23
C ASP A 266 -3.20 26.36 2.73
N PHE A 267 -1.99 26.72 3.22
CA PHE A 267 -1.61 26.51 4.61
C PHE A 267 -2.48 27.31 5.59
N GLY A 268 -3.07 26.60 6.55
CA GLY A 268 -3.53 27.15 7.80
C GLY A 268 -2.45 27.11 8.87
N LEU A 269 -2.78 27.45 10.13
CA LEU A 269 -1.84 27.21 11.21
C LEU A 269 -1.81 25.70 11.53
N GLY A 270 -0.72 25.06 11.15
CA GLY A 270 -0.49 23.62 11.26
C GLY A 270 -1.15 22.77 10.18
N TRP A 271 -2.14 23.26 9.45
CA TRP A 271 -2.84 22.55 8.38
C TRP A 271 -2.13 22.66 7.04
N ASP A 272 -2.14 21.59 6.22
CA ASP A 272 -1.68 21.65 4.83
C ASP A 272 -2.72 22.31 3.93
N LEU A 273 -4.00 22.02 4.19
CA LEU A 273 -5.12 22.51 3.43
C LEU A 273 -6.23 23.01 4.37
N VAL A 274 -6.70 24.23 4.14
CA VAL A 274 -7.88 24.82 4.79
C VAL A 274 -9.03 25.04 3.81
N ARG A 275 -8.82 24.71 2.53
CA ARG A 275 -9.81 24.64 1.45
C ARG A 275 -9.54 23.38 0.65
N HIS A 276 -10.58 22.66 0.32
CA HIS A 276 -10.47 21.45 -0.48
C HIS A 276 -11.20 21.64 -1.80
N HIS A 277 -10.44 21.61 -2.89
CA HIS A 277 -10.94 21.66 -4.26
C HIS A 277 -10.58 20.39 -4.99
N ASP A 278 -11.16 19.26 -4.57
CA ASP A 278 -11.03 18.03 -5.32
C ASP A 278 -12.27 17.89 -6.21
N PRO A 279 -12.12 17.84 -7.54
CA PRO A 279 -13.25 17.75 -8.45
C PRO A 279 -14.06 16.46 -8.29
N ASP A 280 -13.42 15.39 -7.75
CA ASP A 280 -14.07 14.10 -7.55
C ASP A 280 -14.79 13.99 -6.20
N TYR A 281 -14.44 14.86 -5.23
CA TYR A 281 -14.94 14.81 -3.86
C TYR A 281 -15.27 16.20 -3.32
N ASP A 282 -16.39 16.76 -3.77
CA ASP A 282 -16.89 18.05 -3.24
C ASP A 282 -17.57 17.85 -1.88
N PHE A 283 -16.79 17.99 -0.80
CA PHE A 283 -17.31 18.01 0.57
C PHE A 283 -17.70 19.40 1.08
N GLY A 284 -17.67 20.39 0.21
CA GLY A 284 -18.03 21.77 0.52
C GLY A 284 -16.93 22.55 1.25
N ASP A 285 -17.27 23.77 1.64
CA ASP A 285 -16.40 24.67 2.42
C ASP A 285 -16.13 24.11 3.84
N GLY A 286 -15.00 24.48 4.41
CA GLY A 286 -14.63 24.11 5.78
C GLY A 286 -14.04 22.72 5.92
N VAL A 287 -13.38 22.21 4.89
CA VAL A 287 -12.55 21.00 4.97
C VAL A 287 -11.14 21.36 5.42
N LEU A 288 -10.69 20.77 6.52
CA LEU A 288 -9.32 20.89 7.01
C LEU A 288 -8.61 19.56 6.79
N ALA A 289 -7.38 19.58 6.25
CA ALA A 289 -6.65 18.36 5.99
C ALA A 289 -5.16 18.47 6.35
N LYS A 290 -4.63 17.38 6.91
CA LYS A 290 -3.20 17.22 7.22
C LYS A 290 -2.71 15.83 6.90
N GLY A 291 -1.61 15.78 6.13
CA GLY A 291 -0.86 14.57 5.88
C GLY A 291 0.28 14.36 6.87
N GLY A 292 0.66 13.11 7.04
CA GLY A 292 1.85 12.74 7.79
C GLY A 292 2.56 11.58 7.09
N ASN A 293 3.78 11.82 6.60
CA ASN A 293 4.59 10.82 5.92
C ASN A 293 5.94 10.69 6.63
N SER A 294 6.33 9.47 6.93
CA SER A 294 7.64 9.11 7.45
C SER A 294 8.36 8.18 6.48
N MET A 295 9.41 7.50 6.92
CA MET A 295 10.08 6.50 6.10
C MET A 295 9.25 5.22 5.93
N PHE A 296 8.33 4.94 6.86
CA PHE A 296 7.60 3.67 6.92
C PHE A 296 6.07 3.83 6.99
N PHE A 297 5.57 5.04 7.22
CA PHE A 297 4.14 5.27 7.44
C PHE A 297 3.62 6.42 6.59
N SER A 298 2.39 6.27 6.13
CA SER A 298 1.59 7.35 5.56
C SER A 298 0.27 7.48 6.31
N SER A 299 -0.08 8.71 6.67
CA SER A 299 -1.27 9.00 7.47
C SER A 299 -2.01 10.22 6.95
N ARG A 300 -3.33 10.24 7.16
CA ARG A 300 -4.17 11.40 6.81
C ARG A 300 -5.22 11.64 7.89
N LEU A 301 -5.39 12.92 8.24
CA LEU A 301 -6.50 13.44 9.03
C LEU A 301 -7.27 14.44 8.17
N ILE A 302 -8.59 14.25 8.07
CA ILE A 302 -9.49 15.14 7.35
C ILE A 302 -10.68 15.48 8.24
N ILE A 303 -11.04 16.74 8.33
CA ILE A 303 -12.21 17.25 9.04
C ILE A 303 -13.17 17.84 8.02
N ILE A 304 -14.43 17.44 8.05
CA ILE A 304 -15.46 17.84 7.10
C ILE A 304 -16.64 18.43 7.86
N SER A 305 -16.66 19.75 7.96
CA SER A 305 -17.69 20.48 8.74
C SER A 305 -19.11 20.23 8.23
N LYS A 306 -19.30 20.13 6.91
CA LYS A 306 -20.58 19.84 6.25
C LYS A 306 -21.27 18.59 6.80
N TYR A 307 -20.50 17.54 7.11
CA TYR A 307 -21.00 16.28 7.63
C TYR A 307 -20.80 16.10 9.13
N ASN A 308 -20.25 17.12 9.80
CA ASN A 308 -19.78 17.02 11.19
C ASN A 308 -18.97 15.71 11.39
N ALA A 309 -17.98 15.51 10.50
CA ALA A 309 -17.23 14.28 10.41
C ALA A 309 -15.72 14.50 10.51
N VAL A 310 -15.05 13.52 11.12
CA VAL A 310 -13.59 13.40 11.18
C VAL A 310 -13.19 12.05 10.61
N LEU A 311 -12.24 12.08 9.70
CA LEU A 311 -11.74 10.91 9.00
C LEU A 311 -10.25 10.75 9.30
N ALA A 312 -9.84 9.53 9.64
CA ALA A 312 -8.45 9.19 9.88
C ALA A 312 -8.11 7.87 9.19
N LEU A 313 -6.93 7.82 8.57
CA LEU A 313 -6.34 6.60 8.02
C LEU A 313 -4.83 6.64 8.19
N SER A 314 -4.24 5.50 8.55
CA SER A 314 -2.80 5.30 8.55
C SER A 314 -2.46 3.93 7.98
N GLU A 315 -1.37 3.87 7.23
CA GLU A 315 -0.82 2.64 6.66
C GLU A 315 0.68 2.53 6.89
N THR A 316 1.19 1.30 6.78
CA THR A 316 2.59 1.05 6.46
C THR A 316 2.78 1.18 4.95
N HIS A 317 3.90 1.75 4.48
CA HIS A 317 4.12 2.03 3.04
C HIS A 317 4.04 0.80 2.12
N ASP A 318 4.23 -0.40 2.68
CA ASP A 318 4.07 -1.64 1.92
C ASP A 318 2.61 -1.97 1.55
N CYS A 319 1.61 -1.32 2.14
CA CYS A 319 0.22 -1.37 1.67
C CYS A 319 0.07 -0.74 0.28
N GLY A 320 0.84 0.31 0.00
CA GLY A 320 0.92 0.97 -1.30
C GLY A 320 -0.32 1.75 -1.70
N LEU A 321 -1.01 2.32 -0.73
CA LEU A 321 -2.19 3.15 -0.95
C LEU A 321 -1.82 4.58 -1.28
N ASP A 322 -2.61 5.24 -2.10
CA ASP A 322 -2.73 6.68 -2.07
C ASP A 322 -3.69 7.05 -0.92
N VAL A 323 -3.10 7.38 0.25
CA VAL A 323 -3.86 7.56 1.48
C VAL A 323 -4.93 8.65 1.40
N PRO A 324 -4.68 9.84 0.83
CA PRO A 324 -5.72 10.85 0.65
C PRO A 324 -6.92 10.33 -0.15
N THR A 325 -6.68 9.86 -1.37
CA THR A 325 -7.73 9.35 -2.27
C THR A 325 -8.45 8.14 -1.66
N THR A 326 -7.69 7.22 -1.04
CA THR A 326 -8.27 6.06 -0.37
C THR A 326 -9.24 6.46 0.73
N LEU A 327 -8.83 7.38 1.63
CA LEU A 327 -9.66 7.82 2.75
C LEU A 327 -10.98 8.45 2.28
N MET A 328 -10.89 9.31 1.25
CA MET A 328 -12.07 9.96 0.67
C MET A 328 -13.02 8.95 0.03
N ARG A 329 -12.48 7.98 -0.70
CA ARG A 329 -13.26 6.90 -1.34
C ARG A 329 -13.96 6.00 -0.32
N LEU A 330 -13.26 5.62 0.75
CA LEU A 330 -13.84 4.84 1.84
C LEU A 330 -15.01 5.59 2.49
N PHE A 331 -14.87 6.90 2.69
CA PHE A 331 -15.93 7.71 3.28
C PHE A 331 -17.12 7.88 2.32
N ASN A 332 -16.89 8.13 1.03
CA ASN A 332 -17.96 8.11 0.02
C ASN A 332 -18.70 6.79 0.01
N THR A 333 -17.98 5.68 0.03
CA THR A 333 -18.59 4.34 0.12
C THR A 333 -19.44 4.17 1.39
N TYR A 334 -18.97 4.73 2.51
CA TYR A 334 -19.74 4.73 3.76
C TYR A 334 -21.04 5.55 3.64
N LEU A 335 -20.99 6.75 3.05
CA LEU A 335 -22.13 7.67 2.91
C LEU A 335 -23.17 7.19 1.90
N GLU A 336 -22.75 6.41 0.91
CA GLU A 336 -23.59 6.09 -0.24
C GLU A 336 -24.72 5.12 0.12
N PRO A 337 -25.99 5.50 -0.05
CA PRO A 337 -27.13 4.66 0.27
C PRO A 337 -27.48 3.65 -0.84
N ASN A 338 -26.98 3.86 -2.07
CA ASN A 338 -27.43 3.14 -3.24
C ASN A 338 -26.82 1.74 -3.35
N THR A 339 -27.56 0.84 -3.98
CA THR A 339 -27.10 -0.47 -4.44
C THR A 339 -26.78 -0.38 -5.93
N TYR A 340 -25.66 -0.97 -6.33
CA TYR A 340 -25.19 -1.04 -7.71
C TYR A 340 -25.12 -2.50 -8.15
N PRO A 341 -25.07 -2.78 -9.46
CA PRO A 341 -24.87 -4.15 -9.93
C PRO A 341 -23.56 -4.73 -9.37
N ASP A 342 -23.66 -5.93 -8.80
CA ASP A 342 -22.50 -6.65 -8.30
C ASP A 342 -21.90 -7.53 -9.40
N TYR A 343 -20.68 -7.18 -9.83
CA TYR A 343 -19.89 -7.92 -10.81
C TYR A 343 -18.70 -8.63 -10.18
N SER A 344 -18.66 -8.73 -8.86
CA SER A 344 -17.55 -9.37 -8.14
C SER A 344 -17.35 -10.81 -8.60
N GLY A 345 -16.07 -11.19 -8.71
CA GLY A 345 -15.67 -12.53 -9.13
C GLY A 345 -14.35 -12.56 -9.85
N ILE A 346 -13.95 -13.77 -10.26
CA ILE A 346 -12.77 -14.01 -11.07
C ILE A 346 -13.15 -13.97 -12.54
N TYR A 347 -12.35 -13.29 -13.34
CA TYR A 347 -12.48 -13.17 -14.79
C TYR A 347 -11.17 -13.60 -15.43
N ALA A 348 -11.24 -14.38 -16.47
CA ALA A 348 -10.09 -14.88 -17.21
C ALA A 348 -9.93 -14.15 -18.53
N HIS A 349 -8.70 -13.79 -18.85
CA HIS A 349 -8.32 -13.15 -20.13
C HIS A 349 -7.11 -13.86 -20.76
N ALA A 350 -6.62 -13.35 -21.88
CA ALA A 350 -5.54 -13.98 -22.65
C ALA A 350 -4.26 -14.30 -21.86
N PHE A 351 -3.99 -13.55 -20.82
CA PHE A 351 -2.70 -13.58 -20.12
C PHE A 351 -2.83 -13.93 -18.62
N GLY A 352 -4.01 -14.34 -18.16
CA GLY A 352 -4.20 -14.72 -16.77
C GLY A 352 -5.57 -14.39 -16.20
N LEU A 353 -5.62 -14.21 -14.89
CA LEU A 353 -6.84 -13.95 -14.16
C LEU A 353 -6.90 -12.52 -13.64
N GLN A 354 -8.09 -11.95 -13.69
CA GLN A 354 -8.45 -10.70 -13.00
C GLN A 354 -9.50 -10.98 -11.93
N LYS A 355 -9.34 -10.35 -10.79
CA LYS A 355 -10.36 -10.30 -9.74
C LYS A 355 -11.05 -8.95 -9.76
N ILE A 356 -12.37 -8.98 -9.92
CA ILE A 356 -13.24 -7.82 -9.80
C ILE A 356 -13.86 -7.82 -8.43
N THR A 357 -13.75 -6.70 -7.73
CA THR A 357 -14.46 -6.46 -6.47
C THR A 357 -15.30 -5.21 -6.63
N THR A 358 -16.63 -5.38 -6.59
CA THR A 358 -17.59 -4.28 -6.72
C THR A 358 -18.18 -3.98 -5.35
N ILE A 359 -18.01 -2.78 -4.86
CA ILE A 359 -18.58 -2.33 -3.59
C ILE A 359 -19.24 -0.98 -3.81
N LYS A 360 -20.58 -0.98 -3.82
CA LYS A 360 -21.38 0.20 -4.15
C LYS A 360 -20.94 0.82 -5.49
N SER A 361 -20.61 2.11 -5.53
CA SER A 361 -20.15 2.80 -6.73
C SER A 361 -18.68 2.56 -7.07
N SER A 362 -17.93 1.81 -6.27
CA SER A 362 -16.51 1.54 -6.48
C SER A 362 -16.28 0.14 -7.06
N MET A 363 -15.39 0.03 -8.04
CA MET A 363 -14.91 -1.23 -8.58
C MET A 363 -13.38 -1.27 -8.53
N VAL A 364 -12.83 -2.29 -7.88
CA VAL A 364 -11.41 -2.60 -7.86
C VAL A 364 -11.15 -3.73 -8.85
N VAL A 365 -10.19 -3.53 -9.74
CA VAL A 365 -9.65 -4.54 -10.65
C VAL A 365 -8.27 -4.93 -10.15
N GLN A 366 -8.07 -6.21 -9.94
CA GLN A 366 -6.78 -6.76 -9.51
C GLN A 366 -6.31 -7.80 -10.53
N ASP A 367 -5.04 -7.75 -10.92
CA ASP A 367 -4.41 -8.76 -11.76
C ASP A 367 -3.73 -9.81 -10.88
N LYS A 368 -3.83 -11.08 -11.25
CA LYS A 368 -3.10 -12.17 -10.60
C LYS A 368 -1.64 -12.09 -10.96
N THR A 369 -0.78 -12.14 -9.95
CA THR A 369 0.68 -12.20 -10.11
C THR A 369 1.27 -13.29 -9.22
N GLU A 370 2.55 -13.61 -9.36
CA GLU A 370 3.26 -14.53 -8.46
C GLU A 370 3.19 -14.08 -6.99
N LYS A 371 3.12 -12.76 -6.75
CA LYS A 371 3.01 -12.16 -5.40
C LYS A 371 1.58 -12.10 -4.87
N GLY A 372 0.58 -12.54 -5.64
CA GLY A 372 -0.84 -12.46 -5.31
C GLY A 372 -1.59 -11.44 -6.17
N TRP A 373 -2.73 -10.96 -5.68
CA TRP A 373 -3.58 -10.00 -6.37
C TRP A 373 -3.05 -8.58 -6.22
N ILE A 374 -2.76 -7.90 -7.33
CA ILE A 374 -2.29 -6.51 -7.36
C ILE A 374 -3.34 -5.65 -8.04
N MET A 375 -3.78 -4.57 -7.38
CA MET A 375 -4.71 -3.61 -7.97
C MET A 375 -4.09 -3.00 -9.23
N SER A 376 -4.78 -3.17 -10.35
CA SER A 376 -4.40 -2.62 -11.65
C SER A 376 -5.29 -1.45 -12.08
N ASP A 377 -6.52 -1.41 -11.59
CA ASP A 377 -7.44 -0.31 -11.88
C ASP A 377 -8.46 -0.10 -10.75
N LEU A 378 -8.96 1.14 -10.65
CA LEU A 378 -9.97 1.55 -9.69
C LEU A 378 -10.96 2.47 -10.39
N LEU A 379 -12.21 2.03 -10.50
CA LEU A 379 -13.23 2.70 -11.27
C LEU A 379 -14.41 3.13 -10.39
N ASN A 380 -15.10 4.17 -10.84
CA ASN A 380 -16.35 4.66 -10.30
C ASN A 380 -17.51 4.34 -11.24
N TYR A 381 -18.67 4.06 -10.68
CA TYR A 381 -19.90 3.93 -11.46
C TYR A 381 -20.54 5.30 -11.66
N ALA A 382 -20.67 5.71 -12.92
CA ALA A 382 -21.37 6.92 -13.30
C ALA A 382 -22.10 6.69 -14.65
N ASP A 383 -23.32 7.18 -14.78
CA ASP A 383 -24.09 7.14 -16.03
C ASP A 383 -24.21 5.75 -16.68
N GLY A 384 -24.35 4.71 -15.86
CA GLY A 384 -24.47 3.33 -16.35
C GLY A 384 -23.16 2.64 -16.70
N LYS A 385 -22.01 3.24 -16.37
CA LYS A 385 -20.67 2.77 -16.76
C LYS A 385 -19.72 2.80 -15.57
N TRP A 386 -18.72 1.93 -15.63
CA TRP A 386 -17.55 1.95 -14.75
C TRP A 386 -16.42 2.69 -15.44
N THR A 387 -15.96 3.80 -14.87
CA THR A 387 -14.92 4.65 -15.47
C THR A 387 -13.87 5.02 -14.44
N ASN A 388 -12.62 5.23 -14.89
CA ASN A 388 -11.56 5.81 -14.08
C ASN A 388 -11.18 7.21 -14.57
N GLU A 389 -10.31 7.90 -13.83
CA GLU A 389 -9.80 9.25 -14.17
C GLU A 389 -9.07 9.31 -15.51
N LYS A 390 -8.52 8.17 -15.99
CA LYS A 390 -7.83 8.06 -17.28
C LYS A 390 -8.78 7.86 -18.46
N GLY A 391 -10.09 7.80 -18.19
CA GLY A 391 -11.12 7.56 -19.19
C GLY A 391 -11.27 6.09 -19.63
N ASN A 392 -10.63 5.14 -18.93
CA ASN A 392 -10.87 3.73 -19.18
C ASN A 392 -12.31 3.39 -18.79
N GLN A 393 -12.97 2.59 -19.60
CA GLN A 393 -14.35 2.17 -19.36
C GLN A 393 -14.45 0.65 -19.36
N ILE A 394 -15.18 0.13 -18.37
CA ILE A 394 -15.53 -1.29 -18.25
C ILE A 394 -17.05 -1.44 -18.29
N PHE A 395 -17.50 -2.46 -18.99
CA PHE A 395 -18.90 -2.87 -19.11
C PHE A 395 -19.01 -4.37 -18.86
N PHE A 396 -20.23 -4.84 -18.61
CA PHE A 396 -20.51 -6.26 -18.47
C PHE A 396 -21.70 -6.65 -19.35
N GLU A 397 -21.55 -7.75 -20.07
CA GLU A 397 -22.61 -8.34 -20.89
C GLU A 397 -22.61 -9.86 -20.66
N GLY A 398 -23.61 -10.36 -19.92
CA GLY A 398 -23.59 -11.74 -19.44
C GLY A 398 -22.34 -12.04 -18.61
N ASP A 399 -21.59 -13.07 -19.02
CA ASP A 399 -20.34 -13.46 -18.37
C ASP A 399 -19.13 -12.68 -18.88
N TYR A 400 -19.31 -11.77 -19.82
CA TYR A 400 -18.17 -11.05 -20.41
C TYR A 400 -17.93 -9.71 -19.74
N LEU A 401 -16.67 -9.44 -19.48
CA LEU A 401 -16.11 -8.12 -19.17
C LEU A 401 -15.64 -7.49 -20.47
N LEU A 402 -16.20 -6.34 -20.81
CA LEU A 402 -15.85 -5.57 -21.98
C LEU A 402 -15.03 -4.35 -21.58
N LYS A 403 -13.98 -4.04 -22.33
CA LYS A 403 -13.18 -2.82 -22.17
C LYS A 403 -13.23 -1.97 -23.42
N THR A 404 -13.32 -0.66 -23.27
CA THR A 404 -13.11 0.27 -24.38
C THR A 404 -11.62 0.55 -24.54
N THR A 405 -11.07 0.16 -25.69
CA THR A 405 -9.67 0.37 -26.05
C THR A 405 -9.60 0.98 -27.45
N ARG A 406 -8.87 2.08 -27.61
CA ARG A 406 -8.68 2.76 -28.91
C ARG A 406 -10.00 2.99 -29.66
N ASN A 407 -11.02 3.52 -28.98
CA ASN A 407 -12.37 3.77 -29.50
C ASN A 407 -13.15 2.51 -29.95
N ARG A 408 -12.79 1.34 -29.44
CA ARG A 408 -13.53 0.09 -29.65
C ARG A 408 -13.83 -0.57 -28.33
N THR A 409 -15.05 -1.07 -28.18
CA THR A 409 -15.42 -1.94 -27.08
C THR A 409 -15.18 -3.39 -27.50
N VAL A 410 -14.40 -4.11 -26.72
CA VAL A 410 -14.03 -5.50 -26.96
C VAL A 410 -14.34 -6.36 -25.74
N ALA A 411 -14.75 -7.61 -25.97
CA ALA A 411 -14.79 -8.61 -24.90
C ALA A 411 -13.34 -8.91 -24.49
N PHE A 412 -13.00 -8.48 -23.28
CA PHE A 412 -11.61 -8.57 -22.77
C PHE A 412 -11.40 -9.80 -21.91
N ALA A 413 -12.37 -10.10 -21.05
CA ALA A 413 -12.29 -11.25 -20.14
C ALA A 413 -13.67 -11.92 -20.00
N GLN A 414 -13.68 -13.14 -19.54
CA GLN A 414 -14.88 -13.92 -19.28
C GLN A 414 -14.91 -14.37 -17.82
N LYS A 415 -16.07 -14.32 -17.17
CA LYS A 415 -16.23 -14.76 -15.78
C LYS A 415 -15.84 -16.22 -15.63
N ALA A 416 -14.97 -16.51 -14.69
CA ALA A 416 -14.51 -17.86 -14.42
C ALA A 416 -15.61 -18.66 -13.69
N LYS A 417 -15.70 -19.97 -14.01
CA LYS A 417 -16.66 -20.88 -13.39
C LYS A 417 -16.11 -21.34 -12.04
N LYS A 418 -16.96 -21.28 -11.02
CA LYS A 418 -16.67 -21.90 -9.72
C LYS A 418 -16.87 -23.40 -9.79
N GLN A 419 -15.96 -24.13 -9.17
CA GLN A 419 -15.96 -25.59 -9.22
C GLN A 419 -15.65 -26.21 -7.85
N GLU A 420 -16.40 -27.24 -7.51
CA GLU A 420 -16.10 -28.12 -6.39
C GLU A 420 -15.42 -29.40 -6.94
N LEU A 421 -14.15 -29.56 -6.64
CA LEU A 421 -13.39 -30.71 -7.12
C LEU A 421 -13.66 -31.96 -6.28
N ASN A 422 -13.75 -33.12 -6.95
CA ASN A 422 -13.75 -34.42 -6.31
C ASN A 422 -12.34 -34.79 -5.77
N SER A 423 -12.22 -35.93 -5.11
CA SER A 423 -10.95 -36.39 -4.51
C SER A 423 -9.85 -36.67 -5.54
N VAL A 424 -10.23 -37.12 -6.75
CA VAL A 424 -9.27 -37.42 -7.84
C VAL A 424 -8.61 -36.14 -8.30
N TRP A 425 -9.38 -35.09 -8.64
CA TRP A 425 -8.82 -33.83 -9.07
C TRP A 425 -8.10 -33.09 -7.94
N LYS A 426 -8.58 -33.19 -6.68
CA LYS A 426 -7.86 -32.64 -5.52
C LYS A 426 -6.47 -33.23 -5.35
N SER A 427 -6.27 -34.53 -5.67
CA SER A 427 -4.95 -35.15 -5.57
C SER A 427 -3.94 -34.71 -6.62
N ARG A 428 -4.40 -34.01 -7.66
CA ARG A 428 -3.58 -33.49 -8.77
C ARG A 428 -3.14 -32.04 -8.57
N LEU A 429 -3.76 -31.35 -7.61
CA LEU A 429 -3.46 -29.93 -7.35
C LEU A 429 -2.03 -29.76 -6.83
N ASN A 430 -1.41 -28.63 -7.24
CA ASN A 430 -0.08 -28.19 -6.81
C ASN A 430 1.02 -29.24 -7.07
N LYS A 431 0.82 -30.10 -8.08
CA LYS A 431 1.83 -31.03 -8.57
C LYS A 431 2.29 -30.63 -9.95
N LYS A 432 3.59 -30.69 -10.18
CA LYS A 432 4.17 -30.43 -11.50
C LYS A 432 4.11 -31.67 -12.37
N TYR A 433 3.75 -31.43 -13.61
CA TYR A 433 3.77 -32.44 -14.66
C TYR A 433 4.80 -31.98 -15.68
N ILE A 434 5.86 -32.76 -15.85
CA ILE A 434 7.02 -32.45 -16.68
C ILE A 434 6.89 -33.14 -18.03
N VAL A 435 7.13 -32.40 -19.13
CA VAL A 435 7.07 -32.96 -20.47
C VAL A 435 8.06 -34.13 -20.64
N CYS A 436 7.63 -35.24 -21.25
CA CYS A 436 8.46 -36.43 -21.40
C CYS A 436 8.53 -37.00 -22.83
N ASP A 437 7.92 -36.32 -23.82
CA ASP A 437 7.91 -36.75 -25.22
C ASP A 437 8.30 -35.64 -26.22
N THR A 438 9.02 -34.64 -25.75
CA THR A 438 9.57 -33.58 -26.62
C THR A 438 10.67 -34.11 -27.53
N THR A 439 10.96 -33.42 -28.63
CA THR A 439 11.99 -33.83 -29.59
C THR A 439 13.11 -32.79 -29.68
N TYR A 440 14.27 -33.20 -30.18
CA TYR A 440 15.43 -32.33 -30.39
C TYR A 440 15.09 -31.03 -31.15
N TYR A 441 14.15 -31.10 -32.10
CA TYR A 441 13.77 -29.97 -32.96
C TYR A 441 12.60 -29.12 -32.43
N ASP A 442 12.03 -29.52 -31.29
CA ASP A 442 10.86 -28.82 -30.75
C ASP A 442 11.27 -27.55 -30.02
N ILE A 443 10.89 -26.42 -30.58
CA ILE A 443 11.15 -25.09 -29.99
C ILE A 443 10.01 -24.66 -29.06
N VAL A 444 8.77 -25.01 -29.39
CA VAL A 444 7.59 -24.56 -28.63
C VAL A 444 7.60 -25.16 -27.23
N THR A 445 7.83 -26.47 -27.11
CA THR A 445 7.91 -27.13 -25.81
C THR A 445 9.00 -26.52 -24.95
N ASN A 446 10.15 -26.24 -25.56
CA ASN A 446 11.34 -25.79 -24.84
C ASN A 446 11.24 -24.34 -24.35
N GLN A 447 10.28 -23.57 -24.83
CA GLN A 447 10.10 -22.17 -24.43
C GLN A 447 8.79 -21.91 -23.67
N MET A 448 7.75 -22.72 -23.87
CA MET A 448 6.40 -22.41 -23.41
C MET A 448 5.66 -23.54 -22.69
N LEU A 449 6.08 -24.80 -22.86
CA LEU A 449 5.31 -25.97 -22.43
C LEU A 449 6.18 -27.04 -21.71
N CYS A 450 7.24 -26.61 -21.03
CA CYS A 450 8.16 -27.51 -20.34
C CYS A 450 7.51 -28.23 -19.17
N SER A 451 6.66 -27.55 -18.45
CA SER A 451 5.87 -28.13 -17.39
C SER A 451 4.50 -27.46 -17.25
N VAL A 452 3.57 -28.19 -16.66
CA VAL A 452 2.23 -27.72 -16.36
C VAL A 452 1.84 -28.09 -14.93
N GLU A 453 0.95 -27.33 -14.34
CA GLU A 453 0.46 -27.53 -12.97
C GLU A 453 -1.04 -27.23 -12.91
N PHE A 454 -1.78 -27.96 -12.07
CA PHE A 454 -3.17 -27.65 -11.76
C PHE A 454 -3.26 -26.88 -10.45
N ASN A 455 -3.91 -25.72 -10.47
CA ASN A 455 -4.06 -24.90 -9.29
C ASN A 455 -5.51 -24.44 -9.09
N MET A 456 -5.90 -24.25 -7.83
CA MET A 456 -7.18 -23.62 -7.46
C MET A 456 -6.92 -22.19 -7.01
N THR A 457 -7.40 -21.24 -7.80
CA THR A 457 -7.42 -19.83 -7.41
C THR A 457 -8.83 -19.46 -7.01
N GLU A 458 -9.05 -19.29 -5.70
CA GLU A 458 -10.36 -19.19 -5.09
C GLU A 458 -11.27 -20.32 -5.56
N ASP A 459 -12.27 -20.44 -6.03
CA ASP A 459 -13.05 -21.59 -6.48
C ASP A 459 -12.87 -21.89 -8.00
N THR A 460 -11.81 -21.39 -8.64
CA THR A 460 -11.54 -21.57 -10.07
C THR A 460 -10.36 -22.52 -10.28
N LEU A 461 -10.60 -23.64 -10.99
CA LEU A 461 -9.53 -24.53 -11.41
C LEU A 461 -8.84 -23.97 -12.66
N SER A 462 -7.53 -23.94 -12.64
CA SER A 462 -6.71 -23.48 -13.76
C SER A 462 -5.60 -24.48 -14.07
N LEU A 463 -5.23 -24.56 -15.35
CA LEU A 463 -3.99 -25.11 -15.82
C LEU A 463 -2.97 -23.97 -15.91
N ILE A 464 -1.90 -24.07 -15.15
CA ILE A 464 -0.75 -23.16 -15.21
C ILE A 464 0.26 -23.76 -16.15
N VAL A 465 0.79 -22.98 -17.06
CA VAL A 465 1.83 -23.37 -18.00
C VAL A 465 3.09 -22.60 -17.66
N HIS A 466 4.16 -23.34 -17.39
CA HIS A 466 5.47 -22.79 -17.09
C HIS A 466 6.32 -22.72 -18.36
N GLY A 467 7.02 -21.60 -18.52
CA GLY A 467 7.80 -21.30 -19.72
C GLY A 467 9.24 -20.90 -19.42
N ASN A 468 9.83 -20.12 -20.31
CA ASN A 468 11.19 -19.64 -20.18
C ASN A 468 11.30 -18.58 -19.07
N LYS A 469 12.31 -18.70 -18.21
CA LYS A 469 12.59 -17.80 -17.09
C LYS A 469 12.88 -16.35 -17.50
N SER A 470 13.31 -16.10 -18.74
CA SER A 470 13.56 -14.75 -19.26
C SER A 470 12.28 -13.97 -19.57
N GLU A 471 11.15 -14.65 -19.72
CA GLU A 471 9.82 -14.06 -19.86
C GLU A 471 8.84 -14.85 -18.97
N PRO A 472 8.80 -14.56 -17.66
CA PRO A 472 7.91 -15.27 -16.73
C PRO A 472 6.45 -14.83 -16.95
N VAL A 473 5.89 -15.17 -18.09
CA VAL A 473 4.45 -15.12 -18.31
C VAL A 473 3.91 -16.46 -17.84
N VAL A 474 3.54 -16.50 -16.57
CA VAL A 474 2.71 -17.60 -16.06
C VAL A 474 1.37 -17.49 -16.76
N SER A 475 1.20 -18.27 -17.83
CA SER A 475 -0.09 -18.36 -18.51
C SER A 475 -1.01 -19.27 -17.69
N GLU A 476 -2.04 -18.68 -17.11
CA GLU A 476 -3.04 -19.38 -16.29
C GLU A 476 -4.33 -19.54 -17.12
N PHE A 477 -4.69 -20.79 -17.43
CA PHE A 477 -5.86 -21.10 -18.26
C PHE A 477 -6.95 -21.75 -17.41
N PRO A 478 -8.07 -21.06 -17.14
CA PRO A 478 -9.20 -21.67 -16.45
C PRO A 478 -9.78 -22.82 -17.25
N ILE A 479 -9.98 -23.93 -16.57
CA ILE A 479 -10.52 -25.17 -17.14
C ILE A 479 -11.72 -25.67 -16.31
N GLU A 480 -12.59 -26.44 -16.94
CA GLU A 480 -13.73 -27.09 -16.33
C GLU A 480 -13.51 -28.60 -16.31
N VAL A 481 -13.70 -29.23 -15.16
CA VAL A 481 -13.66 -30.68 -15.03
C VAL A 481 -14.89 -31.28 -15.71
N ILE A 482 -14.67 -32.25 -16.59
CA ILE A 482 -15.71 -33.00 -17.29
C ILE A 482 -16.00 -34.32 -16.56
N ASP A 483 -14.93 -35.06 -16.21
CA ASP A 483 -15.00 -36.31 -15.46
C ASP A 483 -13.70 -36.54 -14.67
N ASP A 484 -13.49 -37.73 -14.12
CA ASP A 484 -12.32 -38.05 -13.31
C ASP A 484 -10.98 -37.99 -14.10
N THR A 485 -11.05 -38.03 -15.42
CA THR A 485 -9.87 -38.06 -16.29
C THR A 485 -9.73 -36.86 -17.21
N HIS A 486 -10.81 -36.14 -17.51
CA HIS A 486 -10.81 -35.06 -18.51
C HIS A 486 -11.21 -33.72 -17.90
N ALA A 487 -10.55 -32.67 -18.39
CA ALA A 487 -10.96 -31.29 -18.23
C ALA A 487 -10.84 -30.54 -19.56
N GLN A 488 -11.45 -29.37 -19.67
CA GLN A 488 -11.40 -28.57 -20.89
C GLN A 488 -11.45 -27.08 -20.62
N SER A 489 -10.83 -26.26 -21.46
CA SER A 489 -11.04 -24.83 -21.45
C SER A 489 -12.44 -24.48 -21.95
N TYR A 490 -13.04 -23.42 -21.37
CA TYR A 490 -14.41 -22.98 -21.70
C TYR A 490 -14.45 -21.50 -22.12
N LEU A 491 -13.31 -20.82 -22.20
CA LEU A 491 -13.26 -19.41 -22.55
C LEU A 491 -13.60 -19.18 -24.02
N ASN A 492 -14.43 -18.15 -24.29
CA ASN A 492 -14.84 -17.73 -25.62
C ASN A 492 -14.48 -16.26 -25.91
N THR A 493 -13.50 -15.69 -25.19
CA THR A 493 -13.04 -14.32 -25.45
C THR A 493 -12.19 -14.28 -26.73
N PRO A 494 -12.25 -13.21 -27.52
CA PRO A 494 -11.46 -13.09 -28.76
C PRO A 494 -9.99 -12.74 -28.47
N CYS A 495 -9.35 -13.55 -27.65
CA CYS A 495 -7.96 -13.39 -27.21
C CYS A 495 -7.22 -14.72 -27.27
N ASN A 496 -5.90 -14.71 -27.14
CA ASN A 496 -5.09 -15.92 -27.25
C ASN A 496 -5.51 -17.06 -26.31
N GLY A 497 -6.06 -16.73 -25.12
CA GLY A 497 -6.53 -17.74 -24.17
C GLY A 497 -7.72 -18.58 -24.63
N SER A 498 -8.39 -18.19 -25.73
CA SER A 498 -9.49 -18.96 -26.35
C SER A 498 -9.23 -19.33 -27.81
N ARG A 499 -8.04 -18.99 -28.35
CA ARG A 499 -7.66 -19.33 -29.72
C ARG A 499 -7.57 -20.83 -29.89
N ASP A 500 -6.93 -21.50 -28.94
CA ASP A 500 -6.72 -22.93 -28.95
C ASP A 500 -7.45 -23.55 -27.77
N ARG A 501 -8.21 -24.60 -28.02
CA ARG A 501 -8.91 -25.32 -26.96
C ARG A 501 -7.93 -26.22 -26.22
N ILE A 502 -7.81 -25.99 -24.92
CA ILE A 502 -6.97 -26.82 -24.04
C ILE A 502 -7.85 -27.90 -23.42
N GLU A 503 -7.49 -29.16 -23.65
CA GLU A 503 -8.21 -30.34 -23.17
C GLU A 503 -7.23 -31.30 -22.49
N PRO A 504 -6.83 -31.04 -21.23
CA PRO A 504 -5.97 -31.97 -20.50
C PRO A 504 -6.74 -33.23 -20.12
N TYR A 505 -6.12 -34.38 -20.35
CA TYR A 505 -6.68 -35.67 -19.92
C TYR A 505 -5.61 -36.62 -19.38
N PHE A 506 -6.05 -37.55 -18.53
CA PHE A 506 -5.19 -38.56 -17.90
C PHE A 506 -5.48 -39.93 -18.44
N GLU A 507 -4.44 -40.64 -18.88
CA GLU A 507 -4.47 -42.04 -19.32
C GLU A 507 -3.18 -42.72 -18.88
N ASP A 508 -3.28 -43.95 -18.35
CA ASP A 508 -2.16 -44.78 -17.88
C ASP A 508 -1.18 -44.06 -16.94
N GLY A 509 -1.72 -43.18 -16.05
CA GLY A 509 -0.93 -42.45 -15.06
C GLY A 509 -0.20 -41.22 -15.64
N LYS A 510 -0.34 -40.93 -16.91
CA LYS A 510 0.26 -39.76 -17.57
C LYS A 510 -0.80 -38.69 -17.87
N LEU A 511 -0.35 -37.44 -17.93
CA LEU A 511 -1.16 -36.33 -18.40
C LEU A 511 -0.87 -36.04 -19.87
N TYR A 512 -1.91 -35.90 -20.65
CA TYR A 512 -1.86 -35.48 -22.06
C TYR A 512 -2.46 -34.07 -22.18
N CYS A 513 -1.71 -33.15 -22.75
CA CYS A 513 -2.15 -31.76 -22.93
C CYS A 513 -1.43 -31.13 -24.12
N ALA A 514 -2.17 -30.40 -24.97
CA ALA A 514 -1.62 -29.70 -26.14
C ALA A 514 -0.75 -30.60 -27.05
N SER A 515 -1.12 -31.89 -27.20
CA SER A 515 -0.41 -32.94 -27.96
C SER A 515 0.90 -33.43 -27.33
N TYR A 516 1.23 -32.98 -26.11
CA TYR A 516 2.39 -33.49 -25.38
C TYR A 516 1.97 -34.39 -24.24
N THR A 517 2.90 -35.28 -23.87
CA THR A 517 2.78 -36.19 -22.74
C THR A 517 3.63 -35.69 -21.58
N TYR A 518 3.03 -35.71 -20.39
CA TYR A 518 3.67 -35.27 -19.16
C TYR A 518 3.64 -36.38 -18.10
N ILE A 519 4.69 -36.42 -17.30
CA ILE A 519 4.81 -37.28 -16.14
C ILE A 519 4.74 -36.49 -14.84
N CYS A 520 4.01 -37.00 -13.84
CA CYS A 520 3.94 -36.34 -12.53
C CYS A 520 5.31 -36.34 -11.86
N GLU A 521 5.67 -35.21 -11.21
CA GLU A 521 6.95 -35.07 -10.49
C GLU A 521 7.17 -36.13 -9.40
N ASP A 522 6.11 -36.71 -8.86
CA ASP A 522 6.18 -37.78 -7.85
C ASP A 522 6.64 -39.10 -8.45
N ASP A 523 6.45 -39.31 -9.75
CA ASP A 523 6.78 -40.54 -10.49
C ASP A 523 8.14 -40.43 -11.19
N ILE A 524 8.85 -39.30 -11.04
CA ILE A 524 10.15 -39.07 -11.69
C ILE A 524 11.28 -39.60 -10.82
N GLU A 525 12.11 -40.46 -11.40
CA GLU A 525 13.29 -41.04 -10.74
C GLU A 525 14.35 -39.94 -10.44
N PRO A 526 15.08 -40.05 -9.32
CA PRO A 526 16.22 -39.18 -9.05
C PRO A 526 17.30 -39.30 -10.14
N TYR A 527 17.88 -38.14 -10.50
CA TYR A 527 19.00 -38.12 -11.42
C TYR A 527 20.21 -38.88 -10.85
N ASN A 528 20.77 -39.76 -11.67
CA ASN A 528 22.01 -40.47 -11.37
C ASN A 528 22.87 -40.47 -12.63
N SER A 529 24.08 -39.92 -12.57
CA SER A 529 25.02 -39.83 -13.70
C SER A 529 25.37 -41.18 -14.35
N GLN A 530 25.19 -42.30 -13.64
CA GLN A 530 25.43 -43.65 -14.16
C GLN A 530 24.24 -44.22 -14.94
N LEU A 531 23.05 -43.62 -14.86
CA LEU A 531 21.81 -44.09 -15.51
C LEU A 531 21.42 -43.25 -16.73
N PHE A 532 22.24 -42.29 -17.14
CA PHE A 532 21.94 -41.33 -18.18
C PHE A 532 22.21 -41.90 -19.58
N GLU A 533 21.45 -42.92 -19.98
CA GLU A 533 21.64 -43.61 -21.27
C GLU A 533 20.39 -43.67 -22.15
N LYS A 534 19.26 -43.06 -21.76
CA LYS A 534 18.01 -43.19 -22.54
C LYS A 534 17.48 -41.86 -22.98
N GLU A 535 17.28 -41.70 -24.29
CA GLU A 535 16.53 -40.58 -24.92
C GLU A 535 15.10 -40.49 -24.37
N ASN A 536 14.56 -39.26 -24.32
CA ASN A 536 13.19 -38.95 -23.88
C ASN A 536 12.91 -39.39 -22.44
N LYS A 537 13.85 -39.19 -21.54
CA LYS A 537 13.67 -39.45 -20.11
C LYS A 537 13.89 -38.19 -19.26
N VAL A 538 13.00 -38.05 -18.29
CA VAL A 538 13.05 -36.97 -17.29
C VAL A 538 13.62 -37.56 -16.00
N TYR A 539 14.49 -36.78 -15.34
CA TYR A 539 15.06 -37.11 -14.02
C TYR A 539 14.91 -35.93 -13.07
N LYS A 540 14.71 -36.20 -11.78
CA LYS A 540 14.61 -35.21 -10.73
C LYS A 540 15.98 -34.90 -10.13
N ILE A 541 16.35 -33.64 -10.07
CA ILE A 541 17.57 -33.13 -9.44
C ILE A 541 17.30 -32.93 -7.94
N ASN A 542 17.89 -33.81 -7.11
CA ASN A 542 17.73 -33.80 -5.66
C ASN A 542 18.97 -33.24 -4.92
N ASN A 543 20.09 -33.08 -5.65
CA ASN A 543 21.34 -32.53 -5.14
C ASN A 543 21.90 -31.56 -6.18
N THR A 544 22.79 -30.68 -5.79
CA THR A 544 23.37 -29.70 -6.71
C THR A 544 23.92 -30.36 -7.97
N LEU A 545 23.39 -29.98 -9.12
CA LEU A 545 23.90 -30.42 -10.42
C LEU A 545 24.99 -29.43 -10.85
N GLU A 546 26.23 -29.78 -10.53
CA GLU A 546 27.43 -28.93 -10.79
C GLU A 546 27.80 -28.91 -12.27
N VAL A 547 27.69 -30.07 -12.95
CA VAL A 547 28.13 -30.25 -14.33
C VAL A 547 27.07 -31.05 -15.08
N LEU A 548 26.77 -30.61 -16.29
CA LEU A 548 25.86 -31.36 -17.18
C LEU A 548 26.48 -32.67 -17.66
N PRO A 549 25.67 -33.68 -17.89
CA PRO A 549 26.13 -34.92 -18.51
C PRO A 549 26.64 -34.65 -19.93
N THR A 550 27.64 -35.43 -20.36
CA THR A 550 28.11 -35.41 -21.74
C THR A 550 27.10 -36.12 -22.65
N ILE A 551 26.70 -35.46 -23.71
CA ILE A 551 25.72 -35.98 -24.70
C ILE A 551 26.39 -36.25 -26.06
N CYS A 552 25.82 -37.16 -26.83
CA CYS A 552 26.21 -37.45 -28.20
C CYS A 552 25.68 -36.38 -29.17
N GLU A 553 26.17 -36.38 -30.41
CA GLU A 553 25.61 -35.53 -31.47
C GLU A 553 24.12 -35.84 -31.66
N ASN A 554 23.31 -34.75 -31.87
CA ASN A 554 21.85 -34.80 -32.02
C ASN A 554 21.04 -35.04 -30.73
N HIS A 555 21.65 -34.89 -29.56
CA HIS A 555 20.93 -34.88 -28.30
C HIS A 555 20.88 -33.46 -27.71
N ARG A 556 19.85 -33.20 -26.93
CA ARG A 556 19.61 -31.89 -26.27
C ARG A 556 19.35 -32.11 -24.80
N ILE A 557 19.90 -31.23 -23.96
CA ILE A 557 19.62 -31.22 -22.53
C ILE A 557 18.80 -30.00 -22.21
N LEU A 558 17.66 -30.22 -21.57
CA LEU A 558 16.88 -29.16 -20.95
C LEU A 558 16.98 -29.30 -19.43
N VAL A 559 17.23 -28.22 -18.72
CA VAL A 559 17.19 -28.19 -17.26
C VAL A 559 16.07 -27.23 -16.85
N LEU A 560 15.15 -27.72 -16.02
CA LEU A 560 14.10 -26.92 -15.43
C LEU A 560 14.46 -26.64 -13.96
N ASP A 561 14.09 -25.47 -13.46
CA ASP A 561 14.24 -25.16 -12.04
C ASP A 561 13.17 -25.87 -11.18
N SER A 562 13.21 -25.66 -9.88
CA SER A 562 12.24 -26.24 -8.94
C SER A 562 10.80 -25.76 -9.15
N ASN A 563 10.60 -24.66 -9.89
CA ASN A 563 9.27 -24.17 -10.27
C ASN A 563 8.76 -24.84 -11.55
N GLY A 564 9.61 -25.56 -12.28
CA GLY A 564 9.30 -26.17 -13.56
C GLY A 564 9.53 -25.23 -14.76
N ASP A 565 10.16 -24.08 -14.52
CA ASP A 565 10.55 -23.14 -15.57
C ASP A 565 11.86 -23.56 -16.24
N LEU A 566 11.97 -23.31 -17.56
CA LEU A 566 13.20 -23.61 -18.29
C LEU A 566 14.34 -22.73 -17.76
N TYR A 567 15.33 -23.41 -17.16
CA TYR A 567 16.52 -22.78 -16.59
C TYR A 567 17.69 -22.76 -17.56
N TYR A 568 17.88 -23.84 -18.31
CA TYR A 568 18.97 -24.00 -19.27
C TYR A 568 18.55 -24.89 -20.43
N ASP A 569 19.03 -24.55 -21.62
CA ASP A 569 18.90 -25.32 -22.84
C ASP A 569 20.29 -25.47 -23.47
N SER A 570 20.73 -26.71 -23.75
CA SER A 570 22.05 -26.95 -24.33
C SER A 570 22.22 -26.41 -25.77
N MET A 571 21.13 -25.97 -26.41
CA MET A 571 21.15 -25.29 -27.71
C MET A 571 21.40 -23.77 -27.58
N ASP A 572 21.30 -23.22 -26.40
CA ASP A 572 21.55 -21.81 -26.15
C ASP A 572 23.06 -21.52 -26.08
N VAL A 573 23.40 -20.26 -26.32
CA VAL A 573 24.79 -19.78 -26.24
C VAL A 573 25.25 -19.44 -24.82
N GLU A 574 24.33 -19.51 -23.86
CA GLU A 574 24.62 -19.22 -22.46
C GLU A 574 25.33 -20.38 -21.77
N GLU A 575 26.28 -20.06 -20.89
CA GLU A 575 26.96 -21.07 -20.07
C GLU A 575 26.02 -21.59 -18.98
N TYR A 576 26.02 -22.91 -18.79
CA TYR A 576 25.31 -23.55 -17.69
C TYR A 576 25.84 -23.09 -16.34
N LYS A 577 24.96 -22.79 -15.42
CA LYS A 577 25.27 -22.51 -14.00
C LYS A 577 24.68 -23.62 -13.13
N PRO A 578 25.37 -24.01 -12.03
CA PRO A 578 24.87 -25.04 -11.12
C PRO A 578 23.46 -24.74 -10.58
N ILE A 579 22.65 -25.78 -10.40
CA ILE A 579 21.30 -25.69 -9.84
C ILE A 579 21.14 -26.71 -8.71
N GLU A 580 20.51 -26.30 -7.61
CA GLU A 580 20.36 -27.15 -6.41
C GLU A 580 19.21 -28.15 -6.50
N ALA A 581 18.13 -27.79 -7.19
CA ALA A 581 16.94 -28.63 -7.36
C ALA A 581 16.20 -28.28 -8.66
N GLY A 582 15.52 -29.25 -9.23
CA GLY A 582 14.74 -29.11 -10.46
C GLY A 582 14.62 -30.41 -11.22
N PHE A 583 14.59 -30.32 -12.55
CA PHE A 583 14.46 -31.48 -13.44
C PHE A 583 15.45 -31.37 -14.60
N ILE A 584 15.92 -32.49 -15.07
CA ILE A 584 16.74 -32.62 -16.28
C ILE A 584 16.04 -33.52 -17.27
N ILE A 585 15.92 -33.07 -18.51
CA ILE A 585 15.29 -33.79 -19.61
C ILE A 585 16.37 -34.04 -20.65
N LEU A 586 16.55 -35.30 -21.03
CA LEU A 586 17.36 -35.69 -22.17
C LEU A 586 16.46 -35.87 -23.39
N VAL A 587 16.69 -35.12 -24.42
CA VAL A 587 15.92 -35.13 -25.67
C VAL A 587 16.77 -35.68 -26.80
#